data_cee02faf44b55f8ae1ee02ba9a845ec8
#
_entry.id   cee02faf44b55f8ae1ee02ba9a845ec8
#
_cell.length_a   1.000
_cell.length_b   1.000
_cell.length_c   1.000
_cell.angle_alpha   90.00
_cell.angle_beta   90.00
_cell.angle_gamma   90.00
#
_symmetry.space_group_name_H-M   'P 1'
#
loop_
_entity.id
_entity.type
_entity.pdbx_description
1 polymer ?
#
loop_
_entity_poly.entity_id
_entity_poly.type
_entity_poly.pdbx_seq_one_letter_code
_entity_poly.pdbx_strand_id
1 'polypeptide(L)'
;MEKKGIYARFFGNYGLKYGDEQLILEHSSTSKTAQLLQMLLYFHKTGIPRYRLLENLVGQEERANPINNLKGALSRLRKLLGETILPDMECIVAQNGIYSWTQEIPVTTDVEEFEQLLDQADNTVMDDDKALELRVQACDLYKGELLPQLINLEWVSVENTRLKERYDQTVRYVCAQLTAKGEIRRALELYEKAATVYPFEEEWQVGRLDCMLNLGQHKNALQVYQDVVDANYRNLGISPSEEMQDCFRRIREGAAWGFSSVQEVQKNLMESHIGGAYFCSYPCFASVYQMVRRLIGRNGQSAYLILCSVCDVHGMPIKNEERTAAAVEAAIAVIKKNLRSSDIFTQYGANQLLVLLIGTNMENCSLVFDRLEKAFRQEKAAYGCKMNFTLKSVYEEADEK
;
A
#
# COMPACT_ATOMS: atom_id res chain seq x y z
N MET A 1 1.82 36.04 27.37
CA MET A 1 1.60 34.57 27.52
C MET A 1 0.95 34.12 26.22
N GLU A 2 1.61 33.27 25.45
CA GLU A 2 0.99 32.67 24.29
C GLU A 2 -0.23 31.85 24.75
N LYS A 3 -1.36 32.04 24.07
CA LYS A 3 -2.57 31.28 24.37
C LYS A 3 -2.28 29.82 24.03
N LYS A 4 -2.46 28.89 24.99
CA LYS A 4 -2.44 27.47 24.72
C LYS A 4 -3.43 27.17 23.60
N GLY A 5 -3.00 26.47 22.58
CA GLY A 5 -3.81 26.10 21.40
C GLY A 5 -3.84 24.61 21.16
N ILE A 6 -4.70 24.17 20.26
CA ILE A 6 -4.73 22.78 19.76
C ILE A 6 -3.79 22.67 18.59
N TYR A 7 -2.93 21.64 18.62
CA TYR A 7 -2.22 21.13 17.46
C TYR A 7 -2.89 19.84 17.00
N ALA A 8 -3.41 19.83 15.79
CA ALA A 8 -4.09 18.68 15.21
C ALA A 8 -3.28 18.09 14.04
N ARG A 9 -2.84 16.85 14.21
CA ARG A 9 -2.14 16.11 13.16
C ARG A 9 -3.15 15.31 12.35
N PHE A 10 -3.21 15.57 11.05
CA PHE A 10 -4.08 14.93 10.09
C PHE A 10 -3.36 13.98 9.13
N PHE A 11 -2.08 14.24 8.84
CA PHE A 11 -1.30 13.38 7.97
C PHE A 11 -0.95 12.05 8.65
N GLY A 12 -1.33 10.94 8.00
CA GLY A 12 -1.13 9.60 8.55
C GLY A 12 -1.98 9.33 9.79
N ASN A 13 -1.34 9.12 10.93
CA ASN A 13 -2.07 8.83 12.17
C ASN A 13 -2.62 10.12 12.82
N TYR A 14 -3.94 10.21 12.91
CA TYR A 14 -4.60 11.32 13.57
C TYR A 14 -4.18 11.46 15.04
N GLY A 15 -3.92 12.68 15.47
CA GLY A 15 -3.54 12.97 16.85
C GLY A 15 -3.81 14.42 17.23
N LEU A 16 -4.11 14.65 18.50
CA LEU A 16 -4.38 15.98 19.05
C LEU A 16 -3.47 16.27 20.23
N LYS A 17 -3.04 17.54 20.35
CA LYS A 17 -2.35 18.08 21.53
C LYS A 17 -3.00 19.39 21.93
N TYR A 18 -3.00 19.69 23.22
CA TYR A 18 -3.34 21.00 23.76
C TYR A 18 -2.14 21.55 24.53
N GLY A 19 -1.47 22.52 23.94
CA GLY A 19 -0.11 22.88 24.35
C GLY A 19 0.83 21.69 24.21
N ASP A 20 1.53 21.30 25.28
CA ASP A 20 2.46 20.16 25.29
C ASP A 20 1.81 18.82 25.63
N GLU A 21 0.57 18.81 26.06
CA GLU A 21 -0.12 17.62 26.55
C GLU A 21 -0.93 16.95 25.43
N GLN A 22 -0.92 15.60 25.38
CA GLN A 22 -1.76 14.86 24.45
C GLN A 22 -3.23 14.96 24.85
N LEU A 23 -4.10 15.33 23.91
CA LEU A 23 -5.54 15.35 24.08
C LEU A 23 -6.10 14.02 23.61
N ILE A 24 -6.34 13.13 24.57
CA ILE A 24 -6.86 11.78 24.31
C ILE A 24 -8.39 11.82 24.38
N LEU A 25 -9.04 11.32 23.35
CA LEU A 25 -10.47 11.12 23.31
C LEU A 25 -10.73 9.62 23.44
N GLU A 26 -11.51 9.21 24.42
CA GLU A 26 -11.80 7.80 24.71
C GLU A 26 -12.67 7.09 23.65
N HIS A 27 -12.73 7.62 22.43
CA HIS A 27 -13.56 7.07 21.36
C HIS A 27 -12.74 6.74 20.12
N SER A 28 -13.21 5.76 19.33
CA SER A 28 -12.64 5.43 18.04
C SER A 28 -12.54 6.67 17.16
N SER A 29 -11.39 6.87 16.50
CA SER A 29 -11.15 7.96 15.53
C SER A 29 -12.13 7.96 14.35
N THR A 30 -12.81 6.84 14.11
CA THR A 30 -13.82 6.67 13.05
C THR A 30 -15.26 6.89 13.53
N SER A 31 -15.48 7.16 14.82
CA SER A 31 -16.82 7.46 15.33
C SER A 31 -17.37 8.77 14.75
N LYS A 32 -18.69 8.90 14.58
CA LYS A 32 -19.33 10.13 14.09
C LYS A 32 -18.98 11.37 14.91
N THR A 33 -18.79 11.20 16.22
CA THR A 33 -18.38 12.28 17.11
C THR A 33 -16.93 12.70 16.82
N ALA A 34 -16.03 11.74 16.58
CA ALA A 34 -14.66 12.03 16.19
C ALA A 34 -14.58 12.66 14.79
N GLN A 35 -15.34 12.14 13.82
CA GLN A 35 -15.42 12.72 12.47
C GLN A 35 -15.91 14.18 12.50
N LEU A 36 -16.91 14.48 13.34
CA LEU A 36 -17.39 15.85 13.53
C LEU A 36 -16.28 16.76 14.09
N LEU A 37 -15.53 16.31 15.08
CA LEU A 37 -14.41 17.08 15.62
C LEU A 37 -13.32 17.29 14.58
N GLN A 38 -12.94 16.24 13.85
CA GLN A 38 -11.95 16.34 12.78
C GLN A 38 -12.34 17.35 11.72
N MET A 39 -13.60 17.34 11.30
CA MET A 39 -14.10 18.36 10.36
C MET A 39 -14.02 19.76 10.96
N LEU A 40 -14.50 19.97 12.21
CA LEU A 40 -14.47 21.28 12.86
C LEU A 40 -13.06 21.84 13.03
N LEU A 41 -12.08 20.97 13.33
CA LEU A 41 -10.67 21.37 13.45
C LEU A 41 -10.02 21.61 12.08
N TYR A 42 -10.35 20.78 11.07
CA TYR A 42 -9.81 20.97 9.73
C TYR A 42 -10.31 22.27 9.08
N PHE A 43 -11.60 22.56 9.20
CA PHE A 43 -12.22 23.77 8.66
C PHE A 43 -12.37 24.90 9.69
N HIS A 44 -11.51 24.94 10.71
CA HIS A 44 -11.68 25.90 11.83
C HIS A 44 -11.67 27.37 11.39
N LYS A 45 -10.96 27.73 10.30
CA LYS A 45 -10.91 29.11 9.76
C LYS A 45 -12.18 29.50 9.00
N THR A 46 -12.76 28.58 8.25
CA THR A 46 -13.90 28.86 7.36
C THR A 46 -15.24 28.50 7.96
N GLY A 47 -15.23 27.58 8.95
CA GLY A 47 -16.44 26.93 9.43
C GLY A 47 -17.03 25.97 8.40
N ILE A 48 -18.09 25.26 8.79
CA ILE A 48 -18.73 24.24 7.97
C ILE A 48 -20.23 24.50 7.91
N PRO A 49 -20.81 24.66 6.73
CA PRO A 49 -22.27 24.76 6.57
C PRO A 49 -22.98 23.48 7.04
N ARG A 50 -24.17 23.65 7.63
CA ARG A 50 -24.97 22.52 8.16
C ARG A 50 -25.17 21.40 7.15
N TYR A 51 -25.47 21.74 5.89
CA TYR A 51 -25.72 20.74 4.85
C TYR A 51 -24.51 19.83 4.64
N ARG A 52 -23.30 20.39 4.64
CA ARG A 52 -22.03 19.64 4.49
C ARG A 52 -21.79 18.69 5.66
N LEU A 53 -22.13 19.10 6.88
CA LEU A 53 -22.06 18.20 8.05
C LEU A 53 -23.05 17.05 7.92
N LEU A 54 -24.26 17.33 7.42
CA LEU A 54 -25.29 16.30 7.22
C LEU A 54 -24.89 15.29 6.15
N GLU A 55 -24.32 15.73 5.02
CA GLU A 55 -23.85 14.86 3.94
C GLU A 55 -22.75 13.90 4.41
N ASN A 56 -21.82 14.38 5.22
CA ASN A 56 -20.66 13.57 5.65
C ASN A 56 -20.91 12.72 6.90
N LEU A 57 -21.83 13.11 7.79
CA LEU A 57 -22.04 12.40 9.06
C LEU A 57 -23.25 11.46 9.04
N VAL A 58 -24.21 11.67 8.11
CA VAL A 58 -25.45 10.90 8.06
C VAL A 58 -25.36 9.83 6.97
N GLY A 59 -25.20 8.57 7.37
CA GLY A 59 -25.24 7.43 6.46
C GLY A 59 -26.62 7.26 5.79
N GLN A 60 -26.67 6.46 4.72
CA GLN A 60 -27.91 6.23 3.94
C GLN A 60 -29.05 5.66 4.79
N GLU A 61 -28.75 4.87 5.82
CA GLU A 61 -29.74 4.24 6.70
C GLU A 61 -30.34 5.19 7.75
N GLU A 62 -29.67 6.31 8.05
CA GLU A 62 -30.09 7.27 9.08
C GLU A 62 -30.85 8.50 8.53
N ARG A 63 -31.31 8.45 7.30
CA ARG A 63 -32.02 9.56 6.61
C ARG A 63 -33.35 9.95 7.25
N ALA A 64 -33.89 9.17 8.19
CA ALA A 64 -35.21 9.45 8.80
C ALA A 64 -35.23 10.78 9.62
N ASN A 65 -34.11 11.20 10.23
CA ASN A 65 -34.05 12.47 10.96
C ASN A 65 -32.61 13.03 11.07
N PRO A 66 -32.03 13.51 9.96
CA PRO A 66 -30.63 13.91 9.90
C PRO A 66 -30.28 15.08 10.81
N ILE A 67 -31.22 16.00 11.02
CA ILE A 67 -31.00 17.17 11.89
C ILE A 67 -30.89 16.77 13.36
N ASN A 68 -31.72 15.84 13.83
CA ASN A 68 -31.65 15.36 15.20
C ASN A 68 -30.39 14.52 15.43
N ASN A 69 -29.93 13.77 14.43
CA ASN A 69 -28.69 13.01 14.49
C ASN A 69 -27.47 13.94 14.63
N LEU A 70 -27.43 15.05 13.88
CA LEU A 70 -26.40 16.06 14.01
C LEU A 70 -26.44 16.72 15.40
N LYS A 71 -27.64 17.12 15.88
CA LYS A 71 -27.80 17.68 17.24
C LYS A 71 -27.28 16.71 18.31
N GLY A 72 -27.62 15.43 18.18
CA GLY A 72 -27.13 14.38 19.08
C GLY A 72 -25.60 14.21 19.03
N ALA A 73 -25.00 14.25 17.84
CA ALA A 73 -23.56 14.19 17.68
C ALA A 73 -22.86 15.41 18.30
N LEU A 74 -23.38 16.62 18.08
CA LEU A 74 -22.89 17.85 18.69
C LEU A 74 -22.99 17.83 20.22
N SER A 75 -24.09 17.32 20.77
CA SER A 75 -24.28 17.21 22.22
C SER A 75 -23.25 16.24 22.83
N ARG A 76 -23.06 15.08 22.19
CA ARG A 76 -22.02 14.10 22.63
C ARG A 76 -20.62 14.69 22.53
N LEU A 77 -20.32 15.42 21.45
CA LEU A 77 -19.01 16.04 21.27
C LEU A 77 -18.74 17.10 22.33
N ARG A 78 -19.72 17.97 22.65
CA ARG A 78 -19.58 18.97 23.73
C ARG A 78 -19.32 18.31 25.09
N LYS A 79 -20.05 17.24 25.38
CA LYS A 79 -19.83 16.48 26.62
C LYS A 79 -18.42 15.88 26.65
N LEU A 80 -17.99 15.25 25.57
CA LEU A 80 -16.66 14.65 25.47
C LEU A 80 -15.55 15.70 25.64
N LEU A 81 -15.69 16.88 25.01
CA LEU A 81 -14.71 17.95 25.14
C LEU A 81 -14.65 18.51 26.58
N GLY A 82 -15.79 18.59 27.29
CA GLY A 82 -15.84 18.99 28.70
C GLY A 82 -15.20 17.99 29.67
N GLU A 83 -14.99 16.75 29.26
CA GLU A 83 -14.28 15.71 30.03
C GLU A 83 -12.77 15.70 29.75
N THR A 84 -12.26 16.60 28.88
CA THR A 84 -10.84 16.70 28.53
C THR A 84 -10.10 17.79 29.30
N ILE A 85 -8.81 17.96 28.98
CA ILE A 85 -7.94 19.01 29.53
C ILE A 85 -8.23 20.42 28.96
N LEU A 86 -9.22 20.55 28.05
CA LEU A 86 -9.60 21.83 27.49
C LEU A 86 -10.28 22.72 28.55
N PRO A 87 -10.21 24.05 28.41
CA PRO A 87 -10.93 24.96 29.28
C PRO A 87 -12.45 24.72 29.26
N ASP A 88 -13.12 24.91 30.41
CA ASP A 88 -14.58 24.82 30.49
C ASP A 88 -15.25 26.02 29.79
N MET A 89 -15.43 25.85 28.49
CA MET A 89 -16.02 26.88 27.60
C MET A 89 -16.69 26.25 26.38
N GLU A 90 -17.49 27.04 25.67
CA GLU A 90 -18.12 26.58 24.45
C GLU A 90 -17.11 26.51 23.30
N CYS A 91 -16.62 25.30 22.98
CA CYS A 91 -15.64 25.08 21.90
C CYS A 91 -16.27 25.10 20.50
N ILE A 92 -17.60 24.89 20.37
CA ILE A 92 -18.29 24.77 19.08
C ILE A 92 -19.34 25.88 18.98
N VAL A 93 -19.10 26.79 18.05
CA VAL A 93 -19.99 27.93 17.77
C VAL A 93 -20.89 27.61 16.55
N ALA A 94 -22.17 27.92 16.67
CA ALA A 94 -23.13 27.76 15.56
C ALA A 94 -23.80 29.12 15.27
N GLN A 95 -23.48 29.72 14.13
CA GLN A 95 -24.03 31.01 13.72
C GLN A 95 -24.43 30.94 12.25
N ASN A 96 -25.66 31.42 11.95
CA ASN A 96 -26.20 31.46 10.59
C ASN A 96 -26.14 30.12 9.82
N GLY A 97 -26.26 28.98 10.53
CA GLY A 97 -26.20 27.67 9.91
C GLY A 97 -24.77 27.17 9.60
N ILE A 98 -23.76 27.91 10.01
CA ILE A 98 -22.34 27.52 9.93
C ILE A 98 -21.90 27.08 11.32
N TYR A 99 -21.20 25.96 11.39
CA TYR A 99 -20.58 25.43 12.59
C TYR A 99 -19.08 25.64 12.50
N SER A 100 -18.48 26.20 13.56
CA SER A 100 -17.05 26.47 13.61
C SER A 100 -16.47 26.15 14.99
N TRP A 101 -15.16 25.91 15.04
CA TRP A 101 -14.41 25.89 16.28
C TRP A 101 -14.29 27.31 16.85
N THR A 102 -14.27 27.45 18.16
CA THR A 102 -14.11 28.77 18.81
C THR A 102 -12.76 29.40 18.50
N GLN A 103 -12.74 30.72 18.34
CA GLN A 103 -11.50 31.49 18.15
C GLN A 103 -10.69 31.69 19.44
N GLU A 104 -11.30 31.38 20.60
CA GLU A 104 -10.65 31.54 21.89
C GLU A 104 -9.56 30.48 22.15
N ILE A 105 -9.69 29.31 21.54
CA ILE A 105 -8.69 28.23 21.53
C ILE A 105 -8.13 28.15 20.10
N PRO A 106 -6.93 28.70 19.86
CA PRO A 106 -6.28 28.63 18.55
C PRO A 106 -6.07 27.18 18.11
N VAL A 107 -6.22 26.95 16.81
CA VAL A 107 -5.95 25.65 16.20
C VAL A 107 -4.86 25.83 15.15
N THR A 108 -3.91 24.93 15.16
CA THR A 108 -2.91 24.77 14.10
C THR A 108 -2.94 23.32 13.64
N THR A 109 -2.84 23.09 12.35
CA THR A 109 -2.81 21.74 11.78
C THR A 109 -1.52 21.50 10.99
N ASP A 110 -1.06 20.25 10.95
CA ASP A 110 0.08 19.86 10.11
C ASP A 110 -0.18 20.13 8.61
N VAL A 111 -1.44 20.05 8.18
CA VAL A 111 -1.85 20.40 6.81
C VAL A 111 -1.65 21.90 6.54
N GLU A 112 -2.05 22.76 7.47
CA GLU A 112 -1.84 24.19 7.34
C GLU A 112 -0.36 24.57 7.36
N GLU A 113 0.44 23.95 8.22
CA GLU A 113 1.87 24.15 8.25
C GLU A 113 2.52 23.73 6.93
N PHE A 114 2.12 22.58 6.38
CA PHE A 114 2.57 22.10 5.08
C PHE A 114 2.28 23.15 3.98
N GLU A 115 1.04 23.62 3.91
CA GLU A 115 0.64 24.61 2.90
C GLU A 115 1.36 25.96 3.09
N GLN A 116 1.47 26.44 4.32
CA GLN A 116 2.16 27.70 4.62
C GLN A 116 3.64 27.65 4.26
N LEU A 117 4.33 26.53 4.51
CA LEU A 117 5.72 26.36 4.11
C LEU A 117 5.88 26.40 2.59
N LEU A 118 4.99 25.77 1.85
CA LEU A 118 5.00 25.79 0.39
C LEU A 118 4.71 27.19 -0.16
N ASP A 119 3.71 27.88 0.40
CA ASP A 119 3.34 29.24 0.00
C ASP A 119 4.48 30.24 0.33
N GLN A 120 5.17 30.05 1.46
CA GLN A 120 6.37 30.84 1.80
C GLN A 120 7.51 30.57 0.83
N ALA A 121 7.71 29.31 0.46
CA ALA A 121 8.74 28.94 -0.51
C ALA A 121 8.47 29.54 -1.89
N ASP A 122 7.21 29.57 -2.33
CA ASP A 122 6.80 30.16 -3.61
C ASP A 122 6.95 31.68 -3.64
N ASN A 123 6.80 32.34 -2.49
CA ASN A 123 7.00 33.79 -2.34
C ASN A 123 8.46 34.21 -2.09
N THR A 124 9.37 33.24 -1.88
CA THR A 124 10.79 33.51 -1.63
C THR A 124 11.54 33.63 -2.96
N VAL A 125 11.50 34.80 -3.58
CA VAL A 125 12.00 35.05 -4.95
C VAL A 125 13.54 35.25 -5.01
N MET A 126 14.23 35.55 -3.90
CA MET A 126 15.62 35.98 -3.88
C MET A 126 16.60 35.00 -3.19
N ASP A 127 16.11 33.88 -2.68
CA ASP A 127 16.94 32.92 -1.93
C ASP A 127 16.45 31.47 -2.24
N ASP A 128 17.02 30.90 -3.29
CA ASP A 128 16.69 29.56 -3.76
C ASP A 128 17.01 28.48 -2.71
N ASP A 129 18.06 28.70 -1.89
CA ASP A 129 18.42 27.74 -0.84
C ASP A 129 17.40 27.74 0.29
N LYS A 130 16.94 28.90 0.70
CA LYS A 130 15.88 29.04 1.71
C LYS A 130 14.56 28.48 1.20
N ALA A 131 14.19 28.77 -0.05
CA ALA A 131 12.98 28.22 -0.67
C ALA A 131 13.03 26.69 -0.76
N LEU A 132 14.21 26.12 -1.05
CA LEU A 132 14.44 24.68 -1.08
C LEU A 132 14.27 24.07 0.33
N GLU A 133 14.85 24.69 1.37
CA GLU A 133 14.73 24.21 2.75
C GLU A 133 13.27 24.24 3.25
N LEU A 134 12.51 25.28 2.93
CA LEU A 134 11.08 25.34 3.26
C LEU A 134 10.30 24.19 2.62
N ARG A 135 10.60 23.85 1.37
CA ARG A 135 9.98 22.71 0.68
C ARG A 135 10.38 21.36 1.30
N VAL A 136 11.65 21.21 1.71
CA VAL A 136 12.09 20.01 2.45
C VAL A 136 11.32 19.87 3.75
N GLN A 137 11.17 20.95 4.52
CA GLN A 137 10.41 20.95 5.76
C GLN A 137 8.93 20.61 5.52
N ALA A 138 8.33 21.13 4.44
CA ALA A 138 6.97 20.75 4.06
C ALA A 138 6.86 19.24 3.78
N CYS A 139 7.78 18.67 3.00
CA CYS A 139 7.80 17.23 2.77
C CYS A 139 7.94 16.42 4.06
N ASP A 140 8.66 16.95 5.05
CA ASP A 140 8.84 16.29 6.35
C ASP A 140 7.57 16.26 7.20
N LEU A 141 6.61 17.15 6.97
CA LEU A 141 5.30 17.13 7.64
C LEU A 141 4.37 16.07 7.04
N TYR A 142 4.51 15.76 5.76
CA TYR A 142 3.65 14.80 5.08
C TYR A 142 4.02 13.36 5.47
N LYS A 143 3.32 12.81 6.47
CA LYS A 143 3.58 11.46 7.02
C LYS A 143 2.67 10.37 6.44
N GLY A 144 1.86 10.70 5.46
CA GLY A 144 0.89 9.81 4.83
C GLY A 144 -0.37 10.58 4.41
N GLU A 145 -1.33 9.86 3.90
CA GLU A 145 -2.61 10.44 3.50
C GLU A 145 -3.35 11.11 4.66
N LEU A 146 -4.17 12.10 4.34
CA LEU A 146 -5.07 12.75 5.28
C LEU A 146 -6.09 11.74 5.80
N LEU A 147 -6.13 11.50 7.10
CA LEU A 147 -7.13 10.63 7.75
C LEU A 147 -7.35 9.31 6.99
N PRO A 148 -6.35 8.44 6.82
CA PRO A 148 -6.43 7.27 5.95
C PRO A 148 -7.57 6.30 6.32
N GLN A 149 -8.01 6.30 7.59
CA GLN A 149 -9.14 5.50 8.05
C GLN A 149 -10.50 6.02 7.58
N LEU A 150 -10.57 7.24 7.03
CA LEU A 150 -11.76 7.93 6.58
C LEU A 150 -11.74 8.26 5.09
N ILE A 151 -10.92 7.58 4.32
CA ILE A 151 -10.74 7.80 2.87
C ILE A 151 -12.07 7.70 2.09
N ASN A 152 -13.04 6.93 2.61
CA ASN A 152 -14.37 6.77 2.03
C ASN A 152 -15.27 8.02 2.17
N LEU A 153 -14.88 9.00 2.99
CA LEU A 153 -15.60 10.27 3.08
C LEU A 153 -15.20 11.18 1.92
N GLU A 154 -16.17 11.71 1.21
CA GLU A 154 -15.95 12.51 0.00
C GLU A 154 -14.98 13.68 0.23
N TRP A 155 -15.15 14.45 1.31
CA TRP A 155 -14.27 15.56 1.61
C TRP A 155 -12.81 15.12 1.88
N VAL A 156 -12.62 13.95 2.53
CA VAL A 156 -11.29 13.39 2.80
C VAL A 156 -10.63 12.96 1.48
N SER A 157 -11.38 12.28 0.62
CA SER A 157 -10.89 11.81 -0.68
C SER A 157 -10.48 12.98 -1.58
N VAL A 158 -11.30 14.04 -1.64
CA VAL A 158 -10.99 15.25 -2.43
C VAL A 158 -9.73 15.94 -1.92
N GLU A 159 -9.63 16.15 -0.59
CA GLU A 159 -8.46 16.79 0.01
C GLU A 159 -7.20 15.92 -0.14
N ASN A 160 -7.31 14.60 -0.01
CA ASN A 160 -6.18 13.69 -0.26
C ASN A 160 -5.63 13.81 -1.67
N THR A 161 -6.50 13.86 -2.68
CA THR A 161 -6.07 14.02 -4.08
C THR A 161 -5.29 15.33 -4.25
N ARG A 162 -5.81 16.42 -3.72
CA ARG A 162 -5.17 17.75 -3.79
C ARG A 162 -3.82 17.79 -3.06
N LEU A 163 -3.79 17.25 -1.83
CA LEU A 163 -2.58 17.28 -0.99
C LEU A 163 -1.50 16.33 -1.53
N LYS A 164 -1.91 15.14 -2.04
CA LYS A 164 -0.99 14.21 -2.69
C LYS A 164 -0.33 14.85 -3.91
N GLU A 165 -1.11 15.47 -4.78
CA GLU A 165 -0.57 16.13 -5.97
C GLU A 165 0.45 17.22 -5.59
N ARG A 166 0.15 18.03 -4.59
CA ARG A 166 1.04 19.07 -4.08
C ARG A 166 2.33 18.49 -3.48
N TYR A 167 2.20 17.40 -2.73
CA TYR A 167 3.34 16.66 -2.19
C TYR A 167 4.22 16.06 -3.29
N ASP A 168 3.63 15.36 -4.25
CA ASP A 168 4.35 14.71 -5.35
C ASP A 168 5.13 15.74 -6.17
N GLN A 169 4.52 16.88 -6.52
CA GLN A 169 5.18 17.99 -7.21
C GLN A 169 6.36 18.54 -6.40
N THR A 170 6.19 18.67 -5.09
CA THR A 170 7.23 19.18 -4.19
C THR A 170 8.40 18.20 -4.10
N VAL A 171 8.15 16.91 -3.94
CA VAL A 171 9.21 15.87 -3.89
C VAL A 171 10.02 15.87 -5.17
N ARG A 172 9.35 15.88 -6.35
CA ARG A 172 10.05 15.95 -7.66
C ARG A 172 10.96 17.16 -7.75
N TYR A 173 10.43 18.33 -7.40
CA TYR A 173 11.20 19.57 -7.45
C TYR A 173 12.40 19.52 -6.52
N VAL A 174 12.19 19.17 -5.24
CA VAL A 174 13.26 19.14 -4.23
C VAL A 174 14.33 18.14 -4.60
N CYS A 175 13.96 16.91 -4.97
CA CYS A 175 14.93 15.89 -5.36
C CYS A 175 15.74 16.29 -6.59
N ALA A 176 15.11 16.93 -7.59
CA ALA A 176 15.82 17.44 -8.75
C ALA A 176 16.85 18.52 -8.37
N GLN A 177 16.47 19.49 -7.50
CA GLN A 177 17.37 20.55 -7.03
C GLN A 177 18.53 20.00 -6.19
N LEU A 178 18.23 19.07 -5.25
CA LEU A 178 19.25 18.44 -4.43
C LEU A 178 20.25 17.64 -5.29
N THR A 179 19.75 16.93 -6.28
CA THR A 179 20.59 16.17 -7.23
C THR A 179 21.48 17.11 -8.05
N ALA A 180 20.93 18.21 -8.58
CA ALA A 180 21.70 19.23 -9.31
C ALA A 180 22.79 19.89 -8.46
N LYS A 181 22.56 20.04 -7.15
CA LYS A 181 23.55 20.56 -6.18
C LYS A 181 24.56 19.51 -5.71
N GLY A 182 24.42 18.25 -6.13
CA GLY A 182 25.27 17.14 -5.67
C GLY A 182 24.93 16.61 -4.27
N GLU A 183 23.81 17.04 -3.68
CA GLU A 183 23.34 16.63 -2.36
C GLU A 183 22.55 15.30 -2.42
N ILE A 184 23.14 14.30 -3.08
CA ILE A 184 22.49 13.02 -3.42
C ILE A 184 21.96 12.28 -2.18
N ARG A 185 22.64 12.37 -1.03
CA ARG A 185 22.18 11.73 0.21
C ARG A 185 20.87 12.30 0.71
N ARG A 186 20.70 13.63 0.65
CA ARG A 186 19.44 14.26 1.05
C ARG A 186 18.30 13.92 0.09
N ALA A 187 18.59 13.86 -1.21
CA ALA A 187 17.62 13.39 -2.20
C ALA A 187 17.21 11.93 -1.93
N LEU A 188 18.17 11.05 -1.60
CA LEU A 188 17.90 9.66 -1.23
C LEU A 188 16.97 9.58 -0.01
N GLU A 189 17.26 10.32 1.06
CA GLU A 189 16.42 10.36 2.27
C GLU A 189 14.98 10.78 1.97
N LEU A 190 14.80 11.76 1.07
CA LEU A 190 13.46 12.20 0.68
C LEU A 190 12.73 11.16 -0.16
N TYR A 191 13.40 10.53 -1.13
CA TYR A 191 12.80 9.43 -1.89
C TYR A 191 12.48 8.23 -1.00
N GLU A 192 13.28 7.90 0.02
CA GLU A 192 12.97 6.85 0.98
C GLU A 192 11.72 7.14 1.81
N LYS A 193 11.54 8.42 2.22
CA LYS A 193 10.31 8.86 2.90
C LYS A 193 9.10 8.74 1.96
N ALA A 194 9.21 9.23 0.73
CA ALA A 194 8.13 9.14 -0.26
C ALA A 194 7.77 7.68 -0.59
N ALA A 195 8.75 6.82 -0.78
CA ALA A 195 8.58 5.38 -1.00
C ALA A 195 7.98 4.65 0.23
N THR A 196 8.17 5.17 1.44
CA THR A 196 7.54 4.63 2.64
C THR A 196 6.06 4.98 2.71
N VAL A 197 5.69 6.21 2.30
CA VAL A 197 4.29 6.65 2.25
C VAL A 197 3.54 5.98 1.09
N TYR A 198 4.17 5.87 -0.07
CA TYR A 198 3.59 5.30 -1.28
C TYR A 198 4.47 4.17 -1.84
N PRO A 199 4.47 2.99 -1.21
CA PRO A 199 5.41 1.92 -1.55
C PRO A 199 5.23 1.33 -2.95
N PHE A 200 4.05 1.49 -3.54
CA PHE A 200 3.71 0.98 -4.87
C PHE A 200 3.86 2.02 -6.01
N GLU A 201 4.22 3.25 -5.68
CA GLU A 201 4.53 4.27 -6.69
C GLU A 201 5.97 4.08 -7.18
N GLU A 202 6.12 3.54 -8.38
CA GLU A 202 7.43 3.20 -8.96
C GLU A 202 8.34 4.42 -9.13
N GLU A 203 7.78 5.59 -9.36
CA GLU A 203 8.55 6.84 -9.50
C GLU A 203 9.48 7.08 -8.30
N TRP A 204 8.98 6.90 -7.08
CA TRP A 204 9.77 7.09 -5.86
C TRP A 204 10.83 6.01 -5.71
N GLN A 205 10.53 4.79 -6.11
CA GLN A 205 11.48 3.68 -6.08
C GLN A 205 12.60 3.88 -7.12
N VAL A 206 12.27 4.33 -8.32
CA VAL A 206 13.25 4.67 -9.37
C VAL A 206 14.19 5.78 -8.88
N GLY A 207 13.65 6.89 -8.37
CA GLY A 207 14.45 7.98 -7.82
C GLY A 207 15.37 7.54 -6.68
N ARG A 208 14.89 6.68 -5.78
CA ARG A 208 15.67 6.06 -4.72
C ARG A 208 16.83 5.23 -5.27
N LEU A 209 16.56 4.34 -6.23
CA LEU A 209 17.58 3.51 -6.86
C LEU A 209 18.62 4.35 -7.59
N ASP A 210 18.22 5.40 -8.28
CA ASP A 210 19.13 6.34 -8.97
C ASP A 210 20.07 7.03 -8.00
N CYS A 211 19.57 7.50 -6.88
CA CYS A 211 20.39 8.08 -5.83
C CYS A 211 21.39 7.07 -5.26
N MET A 212 20.95 5.82 -5.02
CA MET A 212 21.85 4.76 -4.53
C MET A 212 22.95 4.42 -5.53
N LEU A 213 22.65 4.38 -6.83
CA LEU A 213 23.62 4.16 -7.89
C LEU A 213 24.65 5.29 -7.95
N ASN A 214 24.20 6.53 -7.88
CA ASN A 214 25.09 7.70 -7.83
C ASN A 214 26.03 7.72 -6.60
N LEU A 215 25.59 7.08 -5.51
CA LEU A 215 26.39 6.89 -4.29
C LEU A 215 27.28 5.63 -4.33
N GLY A 216 27.26 4.86 -5.43
CA GLY A 216 28.02 3.63 -5.57
C GLY A 216 27.48 2.44 -4.77
N GLN A 217 26.23 2.51 -4.31
CA GLN A 217 25.62 1.50 -3.43
C GLN A 217 24.95 0.38 -4.24
N HIS A 218 25.63 -0.15 -5.26
CA HIS A 218 25.07 -1.13 -6.21
C HIS A 218 24.48 -2.37 -5.55
N LYS A 219 25.14 -2.90 -4.50
CA LYS A 219 24.68 -4.11 -3.80
C LYS A 219 23.35 -3.85 -3.06
N ASN A 220 23.26 -2.72 -2.38
CA ASN A 220 22.03 -2.33 -1.67
C ASN A 220 20.92 -2.02 -2.67
N ALA A 221 21.22 -1.32 -3.77
CA ALA A 221 20.28 -1.04 -4.84
C ALA A 221 19.68 -2.31 -5.44
N LEU A 222 20.49 -3.37 -5.64
CA LEU A 222 19.99 -4.67 -6.11
C LEU A 222 18.97 -5.28 -5.15
N GLN A 223 19.27 -5.25 -3.84
CA GLN A 223 18.35 -5.79 -2.84
C GLN A 223 17.03 -5.00 -2.83
N VAL A 224 17.11 -3.67 -2.80
CA VAL A 224 15.91 -2.80 -2.85
C VAL A 224 15.08 -3.06 -4.11
N TYR A 225 15.73 -3.19 -5.26
CA TYR A 225 15.04 -3.52 -6.52
C TYR A 225 14.26 -4.83 -6.41
N GLN A 226 14.90 -5.88 -5.90
CA GLN A 226 14.27 -7.19 -5.73
C GLN A 226 13.07 -7.12 -4.79
N ASP A 227 13.22 -6.46 -3.63
CA ASP A 227 12.16 -6.32 -2.64
C ASP A 227 10.95 -5.57 -3.22
N VAL A 228 11.18 -4.50 -3.99
CA VAL A 228 10.12 -3.71 -4.64
C VAL A 228 9.39 -4.52 -5.71
N VAL A 229 10.13 -5.20 -6.59
CA VAL A 229 9.53 -6.02 -7.65
C VAL A 229 8.70 -7.15 -7.05
N ASP A 230 9.21 -7.82 -6.02
CA ASP A 230 8.50 -8.88 -5.31
C ASP A 230 7.24 -8.37 -4.60
N ALA A 231 7.31 -7.17 -3.98
CA ALA A 231 6.17 -6.55 -3.32
C ALA A 231 5.08 -6.15 -4.33
N ASN A 232 5.45 -5.49 -5.44
CA ASN A 232 4.52 -5.09 -6.50
C ASN A 232 3.83 -6.31 -7.13
N TYR A 233 4.59 -7.36 -7.36
CA TYR A 233 4.02 -8.58 -7.92
C TYR A 233 3.05 -9.26 -6.94
N ARG A 234 3.44 -9.44 -5.65
CA ARG A 234 2.60 -10.11 -4.66
C ARG A 234 1.30 -9.35 -4.35
N ASN A 235 1.37 -8.02 -4.29
CA ASN A 235 0.22 -7.20 -3.87
C ASN A 235 -0.66 -6.74 -5.04
N LEU A 236 -0.06 -6.47 -6.21
CA LEU A 236 -0.74 -5.87 -7.34
C LEU A 236 -0.76 -6.76 -8.60
N GLY A 237 0.07 -7.81 -8.66
CA GLY A 237 0.20 -8.68 -9.83
C GLY A 237 0.87 -8.01 -11.02
N ILE A 238 1.53 -6.86 -10.85
CA ILE A 238 2.16 -6.09 -11.92
C ILE A 238 3.64 -6.39 -12.06
N SER A 239 4.12 -6.35 -13.29
CA SER A 239 5.55 -6.47 -13.63
C SER A 239 6.22 -5.10 -13.58
N PRO A 240 7.57 -5.05 -13.40
CA PRO A 240 8.32 -3.79 -13.39
C PRO A 240 8.14 -2.99 -14.67
N SER A 241 8.03 -1.66 -14.57
CA SER A 241 8.03 -0.73 -15.71
C SER A 241 9.36 -0.73 -16.47
N GLU A 242 9.43 -0.06 -17.62
CA GLU A 242 10.67 0.09 -18.38
C GLU A 242 11.74 0.84 -17.58
N GLU A 243 11.34 1.86 -16.82
CA GLU A 243 12.23 2.63 -15.96
C GLU A 243 12.84 1.77 -14.85
N MET A 244 12.04 0.93 -14.22
CA MET A 244 12.53 -0.03 -13.22
C MET A 244 13.48 -1.07 -13.85
N GLN A 245 13.19 -1.56 -15.07
CA GLN A 245 14.07 -2.47 -15.80
C GLN A 245 15.40 -1.78 -16.17
N ASP A 246 15.37 -0.50 -16.51
CA ASP A 246 16.55 0.33 -16.76
C ASP A 246 17.41 0.47 -15.50
N CYS A 247 16.80 0.72 -14.34
CA CYS A 247 17.51 0.72 -13.06
C CYS A 247 18.24 -0.61 -12.83
N PHE A 248 17.58 -1.75 -13.07
CA PHE A 248 18.20 -3.07 -12.95
C PHE A 248 19.42 -3.24 -13.88
N ARG A 249 19.32 -2.75 -15.13
CA ARG A 249 20.42 -2.82 -16.09
C ARG A 249 21.61 -2.01 -15.58
N ARG A 250 21.39 -0.78 -15.12
CA ARG A 250 22.45 0.10 -14.55
C ARG A 250 23.03 -0.45 -13.26
N ILE A 251 22.23 -1.07 -12.39
CA ILE A 251 22.70 -1.78 -11.19
C ILE A 251 23.71 -2.86 -11.60
N ARG A 252 23.39 -3.62 -12.63
CA ARG A 252 24.28 -4.70 -13.12
C ARG A 252 25.55 -4.19 -13.77
N GLU A 253 25.47 -3.11 -14.55
CA GLU A 253 26.62 -2.50 -15.23
C GLU A 253 27.60 -1.87 -14.24
N GLY A 254 27.07 -1.20 -13.21
CA GLY A 254 27.90 -0.52 -12.20
C GLY A 254 28.45 -1.44 -11.12
N ALA A 255 27.80 -2.60 -10.88
CA ALA A 255 28.43 -3.64 -10.11
C ALA A 255 29.60 -4.18 -10.93
N ALA A 256 30.82 -3.75 -10.59
CA ALA A 256 32.01 -4.43 -11.07
C ALA A 256 31.96 -5.88 -10.54
N TRP A 257 31.31 -6.74 -11.31
CA TRP A 257 31.41 -8.17 -11.12
C TRP A 257 32.85 -8.51 -11.46
N GLY A 258 33.76 -8.33 -10.48
CA GLY A 258 35.08 -8.95 -10.58
C GLY A 258 34.83 -10.41 -10.96
N PHE A 259 35.69 -10.97 -11.81
CA PHE A 259 35.54 -12.31 -12.33
C PHE A 259 35.12 -13.29 -11.21
N SER A 260 33.79 -13.43 -11.03
CA SER A 260 33.24 -14.41 -10.11
C SER A 260 33.56 -15.79 -10.70
N SER A 261 34.15 -16.64 -9.92
CA SER A 261 34.35 -18.02 -10.35
C SER A 261 32.96 -18.65 -10.60
N VAL A 262 32.89 -19.63 -11.52
CA VAL A 262 31.62 -20.35 -11.76
C VAL A 262 31.03 -20.87 -10.44
N GLN A 263 31.87 -21.23 -9.48
CA GLN A 263 31.50 -21.71 -8.15
C GLN A 263 30.80 -20.59 -7.34
N GLU A 264 31.26 -19.37 -7.45
CA GLU A 264 30.68 -18.22 -6.77
C GLU A 264 29.30 -17.84 -7.36
N VAL A 265 29.20 -17.88 -8.70
CA VAL A 265 27.92 -17.71 -9.42
C VAL A 265 26.94 -18.83 -9.04
N GLN A 266 27.41 -20.08 -9.00
CA GLN A 266 26.60 -21.23 -8.60
C GLN A 266 26.09 -21.07 -7.16
N LYS A 267 26.94 -20.63 -6.23
CA LYS A 267 26.54 -20.38 -4.84
C LYS A 267 25.44 -19.30 -4.72
N ASN A 268 25.53 -18.26 -5.55
CA ASN A 268 24.52 -17.18 -5.58
C ASN A 268 23.20 -17.61 -6.24
N LEU A 269 23.25 -18.62 -7.11
CA LEU A 269 22.06 -19.21 -7.75
C LEU A 269 21.42 -20.33 -6.91
N MET A 270 22.13 -20.84 -5.89
CA MET A 270 21.58 -21.88 -5.02
C MET A 270 20.57 -21.28 -4.04
N GLU A 271 19.38 -21.86 -4.03
CA GLU A 271 18.39 -21.57 -3.00
C GLU A 271 18.87 -22.05 -1.62
N SER A 272 18.67 -21.21 -0.61
CA SER A 272 19.04 -21.53 0.78
C SER A 272 18.16 -22.63 1.40
N HIS A 273 16.95 -22.86 0.86
CA HIS A 273 15.99 -23.86 1.35
C HIS A 273 15.19 -24.48 0.20
N ILE A 274 15.50 -25.72 -0.14
CA ILE A 274 14.71 -26.53 -1.07
C ILE A 274 13.65 -27.27 -0.25
N GLY A 275 12.50 -26.63 0.00
CA GLY A 275 11.39 -27.27 0.71
C GLY A 275 10.06 -27.00 0.01
N GLY A 276 9.43 -28.07 -0.52
CA GLY A 276 8.14 -27.96 -1.22
C GLY A 276 8.22 -27.34 -2.62
N ALA A 277 7.05 -27.06 -3.22
CA ALA A 277 6.95 -26.50 -4.56
C ALA A 277 7.48 -25.05 -4.65
N TYR A 278 8.07 -24.72 -5.79
CA TYR A 278 8.60 -23.38 -6.05
C TYR A 278 7.48 -22.39 -6.38
N PHE A 279 7.29 -21.41 -5.51
CA PHE A 279 6.39 -20.29 -5.76
C PHE A 279 7.15 -19.16 -6.47
N CYS A 280 6.66 -18.72 -7.61
CA CYS A 280 7.31 -17.66 -8.38
C CYS A 280 6.29 -16.68 -8.97
N SER A 281 6.79 -15.57 -9.49
CA SER A 281 5.97 -14.59 -10.21
C SER A 281 5.43 -15.17 -11.53
N TYR A 282 4.28 -14.67 -12.00
CA TYR A 282 3.68 -15.14 -13.27
C TYR A 282 4.63 -15.03 -14.46
N PRO A 283 5.41 -13.94 -14.67
CA PRO A 283 6.40 -13.88 -15.75
C PRO A 283 7.49 -14.96 -15.63
N CYS A 284 7.96 -15.23 -14.41
CA CYS A 284 8.89 -16.32 -14.14
C CYS A 284 8.23 -17.68 -14.47
N PHE A 285 7.02 -17.91 -14.01
CA PHE A 285 6.23 -19.11 -14.30
C PHE A 285 6.07 -19.31 -15.80
N ALA A 286 5.71 -18.25 -16.56
CA ALA A 286 5.57 -18.32 -18.00
C ALA A 286 6.89 -18.69 -18.70
N SER A 287 8.02 -18.14 -18.25
CA SER A 287 9.35 -18.46 -18.77
C SER A 287 9.71 -19.93 -18.50
N VAL A 288 9.45 -20.41 -17.28
CA VAL A 288 9.68 -21.80 -16.90
C VAL A 288 8.76 -22.75 -17.67
N TYR A 289 7.47 -22.40 -17.82
CA TYR A 289 6.55 -23.18 -18.63
C TYR A 289 7.04 -23.37 -20.06
N GLN A 290 7.51 -22.28 -20.72
CA GLN A 290 8.08 -22.35 -22.05
C GLN A 290 9.34 -23.22 -22.10
N MET A 291 10.21 -23.12 -21.11
CA MET A 291 11.41 -23.95 -20.99
C MET A 291 11.04 -25.43 -20.83
N VAL A 292 10.12 -25.74 -19.92
CA VAL A 292 9.63 -27.11 -19.67
C VAL A 292 8.99 -27.68 -20.94
N ARG A 293 8.18 -26.92 -21.66
CA ARG A 293 7.58 -27.33 -22.93
C ARG A 293 8.64 -27.72 -23.98
N ARG A 294 9.74 -26.96 -24.08
CA ARG A 294 10.86 -27.27 -24.95
C ARG A 294 11.63 -28.53 -24.53
N LEU A 295 11.81 -28.72 -23.21
CA LEU A 295 12.49 -29.89 -22.66
C LEU A 295 11.69 -31.17 -22.89
N ILE A 296 10.40 -31.15 -22.67
CA ILE A 296 9.50 -32.28 -22.83
C ILE A 296 9.46 -32.77 -24.29
N GLY A 297 9.45 -31.85 -25.23
CA GLY A 297 9.52 -32.19 -26.66
C GLY A 297 10.79 -32.95 -27.07
N ARG A 298 11.84 -32.97 -26.21
CA ARG A 298 13.11 -33.68 -26.45
C ARG A 298 13.25 -34.99 -25.70
N ASN A 299 12.72 -35.09 -24.47
CA ASN A 299 12.99 -36.23 -23.54
C ASN A 299 11.74 -37.09 -23.27
N GLY A 300 10.58 -36.74 -23.83
CA GLY A 300 9.35 -37.53 -23.68
C GLY A 300 8.77 -37.58 -22.26
N GLN A 301 9.24 -36.73 -21.36
CA GLN A 301 8.66 -36.60 -20.03
C GLN A 301 7.30 -35.95 -20.10
N SER A 302 6.40 -36.33 -19.20
CA SER A 302 5.07 -35.70 -19.10
C SER A 302 5.10 -34.53 -18.14
N ALA A 303 4.40 -33.44 -18.45
CA ALA A 303 4.08 -32.38 -17.51
C ALA A 303 2.65 -31.86 -17.77
N TYR A 304 2.04 -31.36 -16.71
CA TYR A 304 0.68 -30.89 -16.72
C TYR A 304 0.57 -29.50 -16.14
N LEU A 305 -0.13 -28.63 -16.86
CA LEU A 305 -0.56 -27.33 -16.37
C LEU A 305 -1.92 -27.50 -15.70
N ILE A 306 -2.04 -27.00 -14.47
CA ILE A 306 -3.24 -27.09 -13.66
C ILE A 306 -3.68 -25.67 -13.31
N LEU A 307 -4.95 -25.37 -13.58
CA LEU A 307 -5.63 -24.21 -13.02
C LEU A 307 -6.36 -24.67 -11.75
N CYS A 308 -5.95 -24.15 -10.61
CA CYS A 308 -6.57 -24.36 -9.32
C CYS A 308 -7.41 -23.12 -8.97
N SER A 309 -8.71 -23.28 -8.80
CA SER A 309 -9.62 -22.20 -8.41
C SER A 309 -10.15 -22.42 -7.00
N VAL A 310 -9.98 -21.43 -6.12
CA VAL A 310 -10.54 -21.43 -4.76
C VAL A 310 -11.97 -20.87 -4.84
N CYS A 311 -12.94 -21.66 -4.39
CA CYS A 311 -14.37 -21.34 -4.50
C CYS A 311 -15.14 -21.78 -3.25
N ASP A 312 -16.42 -21.41 -3.15
CA ASP A 312 -17.31 -21.89 -2.10
C ASP A 312 -17.66 -23.38 -2.28
N VAL A 313 -18.40 -23.95 -1.34
CA VAL A 313 -18.81 -25.37 -1.39
C VAL A 313 -19.65 -25.73 -2.62
N HIS A 314 -20.29 -24.74 -3.25
CA HIS A 314 -21.10 -24.92 -4.46
C HIS A 314 -20.29 -24.71 -5.75
N GLY A 315 -19.01 -24.33 -5.65
CA GLY A 315 -18.14 -24.07 -6.79
C GLY A 315 -18.27 -22.65 -7.37
N MET A 316 -18.91 -21.76 -6.63
CA MET A 316 -19.08 -20.36 -7.04
C MET A 316 -17.98 -19.48 -6.43
N PRO A 317 -17.64 -18.32 -7.04
CA PRO A 317 -16.71 -17.37 -6.48
C PRO A 317 -17.14 -16.91 -5.07
N ILE A 318 -16.20 -16.80 -4.16
CA ILE A 318 -16.44 -16.30 -2.80
C ILE A 318 -16.72 -14.80 -2.88
N LYS A 319 -17.87 -14.34 -2.34
CA LYS A 319 -18.31 -12.93 -2.45
C LYS A 319 -17.56 -11.95 -1.57
N ASN A 320 -16.92 -12.42 -0.49
CA ASN A 320 -16.20 -11.58 0.45
C ASN A 320 -14.71 -11.59 0.10
N GLU A 321 -14.13 -10.44 -0.19
CA GLU A 321 -12.74 -10.28 -0.63
C GLU A 321 -11.72 -10.70 0.44
N GLU A 322 -11.93 -10.32 1.71
CA GLU A 322 -11.03 -10.69 2.81
C GLU A 322 -11.01 -12.20 3.02
N ARG A 323 -12.19 -12.83 2.92
CA ARG A 323 -12.32 -14.28 3.02
C ARG A 323 -11.67 -14.97 1.82
N THR A 324 -11.78 -14.41 0.62
CA THR A 324 -11.10 -14.90 -0.58
C THR A 324 -9.60 -14.87 -0.40
N ALA A 325 -9.05 -13.74 0.02
CA ALA A 325 -7.62 -13.58 0.26
C ALA A 325 -7.10 -14.60 1.30
N ALA A 326 -7.77 -14.74 2.44
CA ALA A 326 -7.38 -15.69 3.48
C ALA A 326 -7.45 -17.17 2.99
N ALA A 327 -8.44 -17.52 2.19
CA ALA A 327 -8.57 -18.85 1.62
C ALA A 327 -7.49 -19.12 0.56
N VAL A 328 -7.13 -18.12 -0.25
CA VAL A 328 -6.05 -18.23 -1.25
C VAL A 328 -4.67 -18.35 -0.56
N GLU A 329 -4.40 -17.61 0.51
CA GLU A 329 -3.18 -17.77 1.30
C GLU A 329 -3.05 -19.18 1.87
N ALA A 330 -4.15 -19.74 2.40
CA ALA A 330 -4.17 -21.11 2.87
C ALA A 330 -3.89 -22.10 1.72
N ALA A 331 -4.45 -21.87 0.53
CA ALA A 331 -4.19 -22.69 -0.66
C ALA A 331 -2.73 -22.63 -1.08
N ILE A 332 -2.11 -21.44 -1.09
CA ILE A 332 -0.68 -21.24 -1.37
C ILE A 332 0.20 -22.06 -0.38
N ALA A 333 -0.10 -21.96 0.92
CA ALA A 333 0.63 -22.69 1.94
C ALA A 333 0.50 -24.20 1.78
N VAL A 334 -0.72 -24.70 1.47
CA VAL A 334 -1.00 -26.13 1.23
C VAL A 334 -0.29 -26.61 -0.02
N ILE A 335 -0.35 -25.89 -1.14
CA ILE A 335 0.33 -26.26 -2.39
C ILE A 335 1.83 -26.33 -2.16
N LYS A 336 2.41 -25.29 -1.56
CA LYS A 336 3.86 -25.23 -1.26
C LYS A 336 4.33 -26.42 -0.44
N LYS A 337 3.57 -26.81 0.59
CA LYS A 337 3.94 -27.89 1.51
C LYS A 337 3.73 -29.30 0.92
N ASN A 338 2.73 -29.48 0.07
CA ASN A 338 2.28 -30.80 -0.37
C ASN A 338 2.74 -31.19 -1.77
N LEU A 339 3.34 -30.30 -2.53
CA LEU A 339 3.95 -30.61 -3.82
C LEU A 339 5.46 -30.80 -3.70
N ARG A 340 6.08 -31.34 -4.76
CA ARG A 340 7.52 -31.60 -4.82
C ARG A 340 8.29 -30.32 -5.11
N SER A 341 9.57 -30.32 -4.79
CA SER A 341 10.48 -29.21 -5.09
C SER A 341 10.68 -28.94 -6.59
N SER A 342 10.36 -29.93 -7.44
CA SER A 342 10.37 -29.80 -8.91
C SER A 342 9.10 -29.15 -9.46
N ASP A 343 8.03 -29.08 -8.67
CA ASP A 343 6.77 -28.49 -9.10
C ASP A 343 6.79 -26.99 -8.87
N ILE A 344 6.13 -26.25 -9.74
CA ILE A 344 6.18 -24.80 -9.76
C ILE A 344 4.75 -24.27 -9.74
N PHE A 345 4.52 -23.19 -9.01
CA PHE A 345 3.20 -22.58 -8.98
C PHE A 345 3.26 -21.06 -8.83
N THR A 346 2.20 -20.41 -9.24
CA THR A 346 2.02 -18.96 -9.17
C THR A 346 0.57 -18.59 -8.89
N GLN A 347 0.34 -17.41 -8.35
CA GLN A 347 -0.99 -16.82 -8.31
C GLN A 347 -1.30 -16.20 -9.69
N TYR A 348 -2.47 -16.51 -10.25
CA TYR A 348 -2.90 -16.06 -11.58
C TYR A 348 -4.04 -15.03 -11.52
N GLY A 349 -4.86 -15.13 -10.53
CA GLY A 349 -5.99 -14.23 -10.29
C GLY A 349 -6.34 -14.12 -8.81
N ALA A 350 -7.34 -13.34 -8.47
CA ALA A 350 -7.75 -13.11 -7.08
C ALA A 350 -8.06 -14.42 -6.32
N ASN A 351 -8.60 -15.44 -7.01
CA ASN A 351 -8.95 -16.75 -6.46
C ASN A 351 -8.39 -17.91 -7.27
N GLN A 352 -7.38 -17.67 -8.13
CA GLN A 352 -6.84 -18.66 -9.05
C GLN A 352 -5.33 -18.80 -8.90
N LEU A 353 -4.86 -20.05 -8.93
CA LEU A 353 -3.45 -20.43 -8.92
C LEU A 353 -3.15 -21.31 -10.13
N LEU A 354 -2.00 -21.10 -10.76
CA LEU A 354 -1.48 -22.01 -11.78
C LEU A 354 -0.42 -22.89 -11.14
N VAL A 355 -0.48 -24.18 -11.43
CA VAL A 355 0.50 -25.18 -10.98
C VAL A 355 1.02 -25.92 -12.18
N LEU A 356 2.34 -26.11 -12.25
CA LEU A 356 3.01 -26.92 -13.26
C LEU A 356 3.62 -28.15 -12.57
N LEU A 357 3.03 -29.31 -12.81
CA LEU A 357 3.55 -30.59 -12.35
C LEU A 357 4.50 -31.18 -13.39
N ILE A 358 5.74 -31.47 -13.02
CA ILE A 358 6.79 -31.95 -13.92
C ILE A 358 7.11 -33.42 -13.59
N GLY A 359 7.17 -34.27 -14.61
CA GLY A 359 7.49 -35.70 -14.45
C GLY A 359 6.36 -36.50 -13.77
N THR A 360 5.13 -36.09 -13.96
CA THR A 360 3.94 -36.75 -13.40
C THR A 360 3.10 -37.28 -14.56
N ASN A 361 2.48 -38.44 -14.41
CA ASN A 361 1.49 -38.96 -15.38
C ASN A 361 0.06 -38.53 -15.02
N MET A 362 -0.87 -38.66 -15.97
CA MET A 362 -2.25 -38.20 -15.80
C MET A 362 -2.97 -38.87 -14.62
N GLU A 363 -2.72 -40.15 -14.39
CA GLU A 363 -3.32 -40.92 -13.28
C GLU A 363 -2.90 -40.38 -11.91
N ASN A 364 -1.64 -39.99 -11.78
CA ASN A 364 -1.12 -39.43 -10.54
C ASN A 364 -1.59 -37.99 -10.27
N CYS A 365 -2.07 -37.25 -11.28
CA CYS A 365 -2.62 -35.92 -11.06
C CYS A 365 -3.87 -35.95 -10.16
N SER A 366 -4.74 -36.95 -10.31
CA SER A 366 -5.91 -37.10 -9.44
C SER A 366 -5.52 -37.33 -7.98
N LEU A 367 -4.50 -38.13 -7.71
CA LEU A 367 -3.99 -38.36 -6.36
C LEU A 367 -3.41 -37.08 -5.74
N VAL A 368 -2.78 -36.23 -6.56
CA VAL A 368 -2.29 -34.93 -6.13
C VAL A 368 -3.46 -34.02 -5.75
N PHE A 369 -4.51 -33.98 -6.56
CA PHE A 369 -5.71 -33.17 -6.29
C PHE A 369 -6.39 -33.57 -4.98
N ASP A 370 -6.60 -34.89 -4.77
CA ASP A 370 -7.21 -35.41 -3.54
C ASP A 370 -6.37 -35.06 -2.30
N ARG A 371 -5.04 -35.14 -2.42
CA ARG A 371 -4.13 -34.77 -1.34
C ARG A 371 -4.20 -33.29 -1.01
N LEU A 372 -4.20 -32.41 -2.03
CA LEU A 372 -4.28 -30.97 -1.86
C LEU A 372 -5.63 -30.56 -1.25
N GLU A 373 -6.74 -31.09 -1.79
CA GLU A 373 -8.07 -30.81 -1.29
C GLU A 373 -8.24 -31.26 0.17
N LYS A 374 -7.75 -32.45 0.50
CA LYS A 374 -7.78 -32.97 1.87
C LYS A 374 -6.96 -32.09 2.84
N ALA A 375 -5.79 -31.63 2.43
CA ALA A 375 -4.97 -30.75 3.23
C ALA A 375 -5.60 -29.37 3.37
N PHE A 376 -6.18 -28.83 2.29
CA PHE A 376 -6.85 -27.54 2.29
C PHE A 376 -8.04 -27.48 3.25
N ARG A 377 -8.87 -28.54 3.28
CA ARG A 377 -10.01 -28.64 4.21
C ARG A 377 -9.63 -28.63 5.69
N GLN A 378 -8.38 -28.91 6.03
CA GLN A 378 -7.88 -28.87 7.41
C GLN A 378 -7.51 -27.45 7.86
N GLU A 379 -7.38 -26.52 6.93
CA GLU A 379 -7.04 -25.13 7.23
C GLU A 379 -8.27 -24.35 7.71
N LYS A 380 -8.13 -23.61 8.81
CA LYS A 380 -9.25 -22.82 9.38
C LYS A 380 -9.77 -21.77 8.40
N ALA A 381 -8.89 -21.14 7.63
CA ALA A 381 -9.24 -20.15 6.63
C ALA A 381 -9.99 -20.73 5.43
N ALA A 382 -9.90 -22.05 5.21
CA ALA A 382 -10.60 -22.77 4.15
C ALA A 382 -12.02 -23.23 4.52
N TYR A 383 -12.50 -22.92 5.73
CA TYR A 383 -13.82 -23.34 6.18
C TYR A 383 -14.93 -22.86 5.22
N GLY A 384 -15.71 -23.82 4.69
CA GLY A 384 -16.74 -23.54 3.68
C GLY A 384 -16.20 -23.17 2.29
N CYS A 385 -14.94 -23.51 2.00
CA CYS A 385 -14.30 -23.36 0.70
C CYS A 385 -13.82 -24.71 0.17
N LYS A 386 -13.56 -24.79 -1.14
CA LYS A 386 -12.97 -25.94 -1.82
C LYS A 386 -12.03 -25.49 -2.93
N MET A 387 -11.16 -26.39 -3.38
CA MET A 387 -10.30 -26.20 -4.53
C MET A 387 -10.86 -26.98 -5.71
N ASN A 388 -11.05 -26.30 -6.85
CA ASN A 388 -11.40 -26.94 -8.11
C ASN A 388 -10.18 -26.97 -9.02
N PHE A 389 -9.94 -28.08 -9.68
CA PHE A 389 -8.77 -28.29 -10.54
C PHE A 389 -9.19 -28.56 -11.97
N THR A 390 -8.60 -27.84 -12.91
CA THR A 390 -8.67 -28.10 -14.35
C THR A 390 -7.26 -28.34 -14.84
N LEU A 391 -7.03 -29.44 -15.56
CA LEU A 391 -5.69 -29.80 -16.03
C LEU A 391 -5.62 -29.84 -17.55
N LYS A 392 -4.45 -29.51 -18.09
CA LYS A 392 -4.11 -29.68 -19.51
C LYS A 392 -2.68 -30.20 -19.64
N SER A 393 -2.43 -31.12 -20.56
CA SER A 393 -1.08 -31.55 -20.90
C SER A 393 -0.28 -30.37 -21.47
N VAL A 394 0.99 -30.26 -21.06
CA VAL A 394 1.91 -29.24 -21.61
C VAL A 394 2.30 -29.56 -23.05
N TYR A 395 2.26 -30.85 -23.40
CA TYR A 395 2.53 -31.35 -24.74
C TYR A 395 1.26 -31.99 -25.32
N GLU A 396 0.31 -31.18 -25.71
CA GLU A 396 -0.70 -31.52 -26.73
C GLU A 396 -0.21 -30.89 -28.03
N GLU A 397 -0.12 -31.68 -29.11
CA GLU A 397 0.02 -31.13 -30.43
C GLU A 397 -1.08 -30.09 -30.66
N ALA A 398 -0.70 -28.86 -30.98
CA ALA A 398 -1.65 -27.83 -31.35
C ALA A 398 -2.43 -28.42 -32.54
N ASP A 399 -3.72 -28.65 -32.37
CA ASP A 399 -4.62 -28.85 -33.50
C ASP A 399 -4.43 -27.61 -34.39
N GLU A 400 -3.66 -27.77 -35.48
CA GLU A 400 -3.63 -26.83 -36.57
C GLU A 400 -5.05 -26.73 -37.13
N LYS A 401 -5.71 -25.61 -36.80
CA LYS A 401 -6.83 -25.11 -37.62
C LYS A 401 -6.63 -23.66 -37.91
#